data_1acade74d23942fe9305f45aae702fb7
#
_entry.id   1acade74d23942fe9305f45aae702fb7
#
_cell.length_a   1.000
_cell.length_b   1.000
_cell.length_c   1.000
_cell.angle_alpha   90.00
_cell.angle_beta   90.00
_cell.angle_gamma   90.00
#
_symmetry.space_group_name_H-M   'P 1'
#
loop_
_entity.id
_entity.type
_entity.pdbx_description
1 polymer ?
#
loop_
_entity_poly.entity_id
_entity_poly.type
_entity_poly.pdbx_seq_one_letter_code
_entity_poly.pdbx_strand_id
1 'polypeptide(L)'
;MRKRILFFSVVSFSILLSQKLMAQSTLEEVVNPRTTAVPFLRIAADARAAGMGDIGIATAPDANSSFWNLAKTPFAKSKTGIGLTYAPWLKALGLSDVYLATLGFNSKLNDGQSAIGGSLRFFSLGNIQFTDFAGNNLSQFRPREMALDFGYARKLSDRLSLGVALRYINSNLATGTFGGVTYKAGNAIAGDISLYYDGTTEANGGGFAWGVTLTNLGSKIGYTNDNQNKDYIPANLGIGFQYTYPIDEANKISFATDINKLLVPAPPLSTNNTYDDSVALVEYRNSSVIASWGKSFSDGDGFMKSLQFSLGAEYTYNDQFFFRAGYFSESRTEGNRKYFSLGAGIRYNVMDFNFSYLVPSGSGTAGGISPLANTIRFGVSFNLDPEESK
;
A
#
# COMPACT_ATOMS: atom_id res chain seq x y z
N MET A 1 24.28 0.07 39.31
CA MET A 1 24.67 1.34 38.66
C MET A 1 25.54 1.18 37.41
N ARG A 2 26.58 0.33 37.38
CA ARG A 2 27.46 0.17 36.19
C ARG A 2 26.76 -0.26 34.88
N LYS A 3 25.74 -1.12 34.92
CA LYS A 3 25.02 -1.56 33.68
C LYS A 3 24.14 -0.47 33.05
N ARG A 4 23.63 0.49 33.82
CA ARG A 4 22.84 1.62 33.28
C ARG A 4 23.70 2.68 32.61
N ILE A 5 24.94 2.88 33.08
CA ILE A 5 25.89 3.83 32.49
C ILE A 5 26.38 3.30 31.13
N LEU A 6 26.61 1.98 31.00
CA LEU A 6 27.00 1.39 29.71
C LEU A 6 25.90 1.51 28.62
N PHE A 7 24.64 1.35 29.02
CA PHE A 7 23.51 1.49 28.08
C PHE A 7 23.35 2.92 27.56
N PHE A 8 23.50 3.92 28.45
CA PHE A 8 23.48 5.34 28.06
C PHE A 8 24.67 5.72 27.16
N SER A 9 25.85 5.17 27.41
CA SER A 9 27.04 5.44 26.59
C SER A 9 26.91 4.86 25.18
N VAL A 10 26.31 3.67 25.01
CA VAL A 10 26.10 3.04 23.70
C VAL A 10 25.05 3.80 22.90
N VAL A 11 23.96 4.23 23.54
CA VAL A 11 22.91 5.03 22.89
C VAL A 11 23.44 6.41 22.47
N SER A 12 24.22 7.09 23.33
CA SER A 12 24.84 8.38 22.99
C SER A 12 25.89 8.26 21.87
N PHE A 13 26.66 7.18 21.83
CA PHE A 13 27.62 6.93 20.77
C PHE A 13 26.96 6.62 19.42
N SER A 14 25.83 5.91 19.43
CA SER A 14 25.02 5.64 18.23
C SER A 14 24.39 6.92 17.64
N ILE A 15 23.98 7.87 18.49
CA ILE A 15 23.43 9.16 18.05
C ILE A 15 24.52 10.06 17.45
N LEU A 16 25.75 10.00 17.95
CA LEU A 16 26.86 10.78 17.42
C LEU A 16 27.42 10.23 16.09
N LEU A 17 27.30 8.92 15.83
CA LEU A 17 27.65 8.33 14.54
C LEU A 17 26.65 8.68 13.44
N SER A 18 25.38 8.89 13.77
CA SER A 18 24.34 9.24 12.79
C SER A 18 24.50 10.65 12.21
N GLN A 19 25.17 11.56 12.91
CA GLN A 19 25.37 12.94 12.42
C GLN A 19 26.48 13.08 11.35
N LYS A 20 27.39 12.13 11.23
CA LYS A 20 28.45 12.18 10.19
C LYS A 20 28.04 11.61 8.84
N LEU A 21 26.90 10.90 8.75
CA LEU A 21 26.41 10.33 7.50
C LEU A 21 25.57 11.30 6.64
N MET A 22 25.27 12.51 7.14
CA MET A 22 24.40 13.46 6.45
C MET A 22 25.16 14.56 5.65
N ALA A 23 26.48 14.51 5.56
CA ALA A 23 27.29 15.63 5.05
C ALA A 23 28.09 15.31 3.79
N GLN A 24 27.64 14.41 2.91
CA GLN A 24 28.27 14.25 1.59
C GLN A 24 27.30 13.67 0.56
N SER A 25 26.69 14.53 -0.25
CA SER A 25 26.60 14.37 -1.71
C SER A 25 25.94 15.62 -2.30
N THR A 26 26.72 16.54 -2.79
CA THR A 26 26.33 17.62 -3.70
C THR A 26 26.40 17.20 -5.16
N LEU A 27 26.20 15.93 -5.47
CA LEU A 27 25.81 15.52 -6.80
C LEU A 27 24.31 15.74 -6.88
N GLU A 28 23.83 16.52 -7.83
CA GLU A 28 22.42 16.62 -8.12
C GLU A 28 21.90 15.22 -8.41
N GLU A 29 21.22 14.64 -7.43
CA GLU A 29 20.64 13.31 -7.53
C GLU A 29 19.48 13.39 -8.52
N VAL A 30 19.60 12.72 -9.66
CA VAL A 30 18.56 12.73 -10.70
C VAL A 30 17.31 12.06 -10.15
N VAL A 31 16.25 12.83 -10.03
CA VAL A 31 14.94 12.31 -9.61
C VAL A 31 14.26 11.62 -10.80
N ASN A 32 14.15 10.31 -10.75
CA ASN A 32 13.56 9.48 -11.81
C ASN A 32 12.63 8.41 -11.25
N PRO A 33 11.49 8.82 -10.67
CA PRO A 33 10.58 7.88 -10.00
C PRO A 33 9.95 6.92 -11.00
N ARG A 34 9.81 5.65 -10.58
CA ARG A 34 9.02 4.67 -11.33
C ARG A 34 7.57 5.09 -11.38
N THR A 35 7.11 5.44 -12.56
CA THR A 35 5.72 5.84 -12.81
C THR A 35 4.89 4.64 -13.22
N THR A 36 3.65 4.58 -12.73
CA THR A 36 2.68 3.53 -13.06
C THR A 36 1.33 4.13 -13.35
N ALA A 37 0.58 3.51 -14.23
CA ALA A 37 -0.85 3.73 -14.30
C ALA A 37 -1.52 3.20 -13.01
N VAL A 38 -2.77 3.59 -12.79
CA VAL A 38 -3.63 3.16 -11.66
C VAL A 38 -2.94 3.23 -10.29
N PRO A 39 -2.32 4.38 -9.96
CA PRO A 39 -1.55 4.53 -8.72
C PRO A 39 -2.40 4.40 -7.45
N PHE A 40 -3.73 4.47 -7.56
CA PHE A 40 -4.66 4.28 -6.45
C PHE A 40 -4.53 2.90 -5.79
N LEU A 41 -4.00 1.89 -6.51
CA LEU A 41 -3.71 0.57 -5.96
C LEU A 41 -2.60 0.58 -4.90
N ARG A 42 -1.78 1.64 -4.86
CA ARG A 42 -0.71 1.84 -3.88
C ARG A 42 -1.14 2.65 -2.66
N ILE A 43 -2.35 3.16 -2.63
CA ILE A 43 -2.90 3.87 -1.48
C ILE A 43 -3.34 2.83 -0.44
N ALA A 44 -2.97 3.03 0.83
CA ALA A 44 -3.42 2.17 1.92
C ALA A 44 -4.94 2.07 1.96
N ALA A 45 -5.44 0.83 1.90
CA ALA A 45 -6.85 0.54 1.71
C ALA A 45 -7.68 0.63 3.00
N ASP A 46 -7.04 0.50 4.17
CA ASP A 46 -7.74 0.50 5.44
C ASP A 46 -7.06 1.39 6.50
N ALA A 47 -7.86 1.78 7.50
CA ALA A 47 -7.40 2.71 8.53
C ALA A 47 -6.44 2.07 9.54
N ARG A 48 -6.50 0.74 9.78
CA ARG A 48 -5.59 0.03 10.69
C ARG A 48 -4.17 0.04 10.14
N ALA A 49 -3.98 -0.47 8.93
CA ALA A 49 -2.68 -0.52 8.29
C ALA A 49 -2.11 0.89 8.05
N ALA A 50 -2.95 1.83 7.62
CA ALA A 50 -2.55 3.22 7.43
C ALA A 50 -2.08 3.89 8.73
N GLY A 51 -2.67 3.55 9.87
CA GLY A 51 -2.22 4.04 11.18
C GLY A 51 -0.87 3.48 11.62
N MET A 52 -0.38 2.43 10.97
CA MET A 52 0.91 1.77 11.21
C MET A 52 1.98 2.06 10.15
N GLY A 53 1.82 3.08 9.30
CA GLY A 53 2.76 3.38 8.21
C GLY A 53 2.56 2.52 6.97
N ASP A 54 1.32 2.15 6.66
CA ASP A 54 0.92 1.30 5.54
C ASP A 54 1.47 -0.14 5.65
N ILE A 55 1.42 -0.72 6.86
CA ILE A 55 1.86 -2.09 7.15
C ILE A 55 0.67 -3.03 7.17
N GLY A 56 0.71 -4.08 6.36
CA GLY A 56 -0.38 -5.04 6.29
C GLY A 56 0.01 -6.46 5.92
N ILE A 57 1.24 -6.72 5.47
CA ILE A 57 1.64 -8.01 4.89
C ILE A 57 1.67 -9.13 5.95
N ALA A 58 2.23 -8.85 7.13
CA ALA A 58 2.38 -9.84 8.19
C ALA A 58 1.57 -9.54 9.47
N THR A 59 0.78 -8.47 9.48
CA THR A 59 -0.09 -8.12 10.61
C THR A 59 -1.13 -9.21 10.87
N ALA A 60 -1.61 -9.30 12.11
CA ALA A 60 -2.67 -10.25 12.48
C ALA A 60 -3.85 -10.18 11.50
N PRO A 61 -4.44 -11.33 11.11
CA PRO A 61 -5.55 -11.40 10.17
C PRO A 61 -6.76 -10.59 10.63
N ASP A 62 -7.40 -9.89 9.70
CA ASP A 62 -8.62 -9.12 9.89
C ASP A 62 -9.49 -9.09 8.63
N ALA A 63 -10.60 -8.34 8.67
CA ALA A 63 -11.52 -8.21 7.53
C ALA A 63 -10.88 -7.56 6.28
N ASN A 64 -9.77 -6.82 6.45
CA ASN A 64 -9.07 -6.11 5.37
C ASN A 64 -7.86 -6.89 4.82
N SER A 65 -7.64 -8.13 5.29
CA SER A 65 -6.49 -8.94 4.89
C SER A 65 -6.38 -9.16 3.38
N SER A 66 -7.50 -9.21 2.65
CA SER A 66 -7.54 -9.35 1.19
C SER A 66 -6.82 -8.22 0.44
N PHE A 67 -6.67 -7.03 1.03
CA PHE A 67 -5.94 -5.93 0.42
C PHE A 67 -4.41 -6.08 0.48
N TRP A 68 -3.91 -6.81 1.49
CA TRP A 68 -2.51 -6.86 1.85
C TRP A 68 -1.87 -8.22 1.61
N ASN A 69 -2.49 -9.26 2.15
CA ASN A 69 -2.01 -10.63 2.07
C ASN A 69 -3.19 -11.59 2.30
N LEU A 70 -3.73 -12.12 1.23
CA LEU A 70 -4.88 -13.04 1.30
C LEU A 70 -4.56 -14.33 2.08
N ALA A 71 -3.29 -14.77 2.07
CA ALA A 71 -2.87 -15.98 2.79
C ALA A 71 -3.07 -15.90 4.31
N LYS A 72 -3.29 -14.71 4.89
CA LYS A 72 -3.62 -14.56 6.32
C LYS A 72 -5.01 -15.10 6.67
N THR A 73 -5.95 -15.05 5.72
CA THR A 73 -7.38 -15.26 6.00
C THR A 73 -7.74 -16.61 6.60
N PRO A 74 -7.07 -17.76 6.31
CA PRO A 74 -7.34 -19.01 7.00
C PRO A 74 -7.01 -19.01 8.50
N PHE A 75 -6.21 -18.05 8.96
CA PHE A 75 -5.86 -17.85 10.38
C PHE A 75 -6.72 -16.79 11.09
N ALA A 76 -7.71 -16.23 10.41
CA ALA A 76 -8.61 -15.23 11.02
C ALA A 76 -9.36 -15.83 12.22
N LYS A 77 -9.54 -15.03 13.29
CA LYS A 77 -10.29 -15.45 14.49
C LYS A 77 -11.79 -15.52 14.24
N SER A 78 -12.31 -14.75 13.30
CA SER A 78 -13.73 -14.80 12.88
C SER A 78 -13.89 -15.69 11.65
N LYS A 79 -15.06 -16.32 11.52
CA LYS A 79 -15.39 -17.09 10.31
C LYS A 79 -15.53 -16.16 9.11
N THR A 80 -16.20 -15.02 9.28
CA THR A 80 -16.43 -14.05 8.21
C THR A 80 -16.05 -12.65 8.68
N GLY A 81 -15.28 -11.94 7.85
CA GLY A 81 -14.91 -10.55 8.05
C GLY A 81 -15.38 -9.68 6.89
N ILE A 82 -15.95 -8.51 7.20
CA ILE A 82 -16.33 -7.48 6.24
C ILE A 82 -15.76 -6.16 6.72
N GLY A 83 -14.98 -5.48 5.89
CA GLY A 83 -14.35 -4.19 6.23
C GLY A 83 -14.76 -3.10 5.24
N LEU A 84 -15.08 -1.92 5.74
CA LEU A 84 -15.38 -0.73 4.97
C LEU A 84 -14.43 0.38 5.40
N THR A 85 -13.82 1.07 4.45
CA THR A 85 -13.00 2.25 4.76
C THR A 85 -13.32 3.39 3.80
N TYR A 86 -13.35 4.60 4.34
CA TYR A 86 -13.49 5.84 3.59
C TYR A 86 -12.33 6.76 3.92
N ALA A 87 -11.64 7.23 2.89
CA ALA A 87 -10.48 8.11 2.97
C ALA A 87 -10.67 9.33 2.04
N PRO A 88 -11.07 10.50 2.57
CA PRO A 88 -10.97 11.74 1.81
C PRO A 88 -9.51 11.96 1.40
N TRP A 89 -9.29 12.24 0.13
CA TRP A 89 -7.94 12.33 -0.44
C TRP A 89 -7.66 13.76 -0.92
N LEU A 90 -6.40 14.21 -0.86
CA LEU A 90 -5.96 15.53 -1.32
C LEU A 90 -6.72 16.73 -0.69
N LYS A 91 -7.29 16.56 0.52
CA LYS A 91 -7.99 17.65 1.22
C LYS A 91 -7.10 18.87 1.47
N ALA A 92 -5.81 18.68 1.68
CA ALA A 92 -4.85 19.76 1.88
C ALA A 92 -4.74 20.69 0.65
N LEU A 93 -5.12 20.21 -0.54
CA LEU A 93 -5.17 20.99 -1.78
C LEU A 93 -6.54 21.64 -2.03
N GLY A 94 -7.46 21.60 -1.05
CA GLY A 94 -8.80 22.16 -1.18
C GLY A 94 -9.80 21.29 -1.96
N LEU A 95 -9.43 20.06 -2.34
CA LEU A 95 -10.31 19.14 -3.06
C LEU A 95 -11.24 18.42 -2.06
N SER A 96 -12.55 18.55 -2.24
CA SER A 96 -13.56 17.96 -1.33
C SER A 96 -14.24 16.71 -1.87
N ASP A 97 -14.11 16.44 -3.16
CA ASP A 97 -14.80 15.36 -3.89
C ASP A 97 -13.85 14.26 -4.38
N VAL A 98 -12.57 14.32 -3.99
CA VAL A 98 -11.58 13.26 -4.21
C VAL A 98 -11.54 12.34 -3.00
N TYR A 99 -11.77 11.06 -3.20
CA TYR A 99 -11.76 10.08 -2.10
C TYR A 99 -11.49 8.66 -2.58
N LEU A 100 -10.97 7.85 -1.68
CA LEU A 100 -10.88 6.40 -1.80
C LEU A 100 -11.92 5.75 -0.88
N ALA A 101 -12.75 4.88 -1.43
CA ALA A 101 -13.65 4.00 -0.68
C ALA A 101 -13.25 2.55 -0.94
N THR A 102 -13.22 1.73 0.11
CA THR A 102 -12.82 0.33 0.01
C THR A 102 -13.79 -0.59 0.76
N LEU A 103 -13.97 -1.79 0.22
CA LEU A 103 -14.72 -2.88 0.83
C LEU A 103 -13.83 -4.12 0.81
N GLY A 104 -13.48 -4.66 1.97
CA GLY A 104 -12.80 -5.93 2.15
C GLY A 104 -13.77 -7.01 2.61
N PHE A 105 -13.55 -8.23 2.16
CA PHE A 105 -14.32 -9.40 2.56
C PHE A 105 -13.42 -10.61 2.65
N ASN A 106 -13.64 -11.44 3.67
CA ASN A 106 -13.09 -12.80 3.74
C ASN A 106 -14.03 -13.72 4.50
N SER A 107 -13.96 -15.02 4.18
CA SER A 107 -14.72 -16.05 4.89
C SER A 107 -13.97 -17.37 4.90
N LYS A 108 -13.80 -17.96 6.07
CA LYS A 108 -13.26 -19.32 6.22
C LYS A 108 -14.26 -20.34 5.72
N LEU A 109 -13.77 -21.34 5.01
CA LEU A 109 -14.58 -22.46 4.57
C LEU A 109 -14.73 -23.51 5.70
N ASN A 110 -15.71 -24.38 5.55
CA ASN A 110 -16.05 -25.38 6.59
C ASN A 110 -14.99 -26.49 6.75
N ASP A 111 -13.98 -26.53 5.88
CA ASP A 111 -12.85 -27.46 6.01
C ASP A 111 -11.85 -27.06 7.10
N GLY A 112 -12.01 -25.88 7.71
CA GLY A 112 -11.11 -25.31 8.72
C GLY A 112 -9.71 -24.94 8.23
N GLN A 113 -9.41 -25.18 6.94
CA GLN A 113 -8.09 -24.97 6.35
C GLN A 113 -8.07 -23.93 5.24
N SER A 114 -9.22 -23.63 4.66
CA SER A 114 -9.33 -22.77 3.49
C SER A 114 -10.16 -21.54 3.80
N ALA A 115 -9.91 -20.48 3.03
CA ALA A 115 -10.71 -19.27 3.06
C ALA A 115 -10.85 -18.68 1.65
N ILE A 116 -11.95 -18.01 1.41
CA ILE A 116 -12.12 -17.13 0.26
C ILE A 116 -12.04 -15.68 0.71
N GLY A 117 -11.63 -14.80 -0.17
CA GLY A 117 -11.58 -13.38 0.11
C GLY A 117 -11.74 -12.57 -1.16
N GLY A 118 -12.10 -11.33 -0.97
CA GLY A 118 -12.24 -10.38 -2.06
C GLY A 118 -12.14 -8.96 -1.57
N SER A 119 -11.99 -8.03 -2.50
CA SER A 119 -11.97 -6.62 -2.18
C SER A 119 -12.47 -5.77 -3.34
N LEU A 120 -13.00 -4.62 -2.99
CA LEU A 120 -13.34 -3.55 -3.92
C LEU A 120 -12.63 -2.27 -3.50
N ARG A 121 -11.93 -1.64 -4.43
CA ARG A 121 -11.41 -0.28 -4.28
C ARG A 121 -12.09 0.62 -5.29
N PHE A 122 -12.60 1.73 -4.85
CA PHE A 122 -13.20 2.76 -5.68
C PHE A 122 -12.54 4.10 -5.38
N PHE A 123 -11.91 4.70 -6.38
CA PHE A 123 -11.22 5.98 -6.27
C PHE A 123 -11.90 7.02 -7.16
N SER A 124 -12.49 8.04 -6.53
CA SER A 124 -13.02 9.21 -7.20
C SER A 124 -11.93 10.27 -7.28
N LEU A 125 -11.69 10.80 -8.47
CA LEU A 125 -10.75 11.89 -8.70
C LEU A 125 -11.45 13.27 -8.72
N GLY A 126 -12.72 13.31 -8.30
CA GLY A 126 -13.50 14.55 -8.26
C GLY A 126 -14.16 14.89 -9.59
N ASN A 127 -14.69 16.10 -9.66
CA ASN A 127 -15.39 16.60 -10.82
C ASN A 127 -14.49 17.59 -11.58
N ILE A 128 -14.25 17.32 -12.86
CA ILE A 128 -13.47 18.18 -13.75
C ILE A 128 -14.43 18.94 -14.63
N GLN A 129 -14.39 20.28 -14.56
CA GLN A 129 -15.10 21.18 -15.46
C GLN A 129 -14.20 21.51 -16.64
N PHE A 130 -14.60 21.12 -17.85
CA PHE A 130 -13.93 21.57 -19.06
C PHE A 130 -14.40 22.97 -19.41
N THR A 131 -13.47 23.79 -19.88
CA THR A 131 -13.76 25.16 -20.39
C THR A 131 -13.20 25.33 -21.79
N ASP A 132 -13.79 26.23 -22.59
CA ASP A 132 -13.20 26.68 -23.84
C ASP A 132 -12.08 27.71 -23.61
N PHE A 133 -11.43 28.14 -24.67
CA PHE A 133 -10.36 29.15 -24.58
C PHE A 133 -10.85 30.53 -24.10
N ALA A 134 -12.15 30.80 -24.13
CA ALA A 134 -12.77 32.02 -23.61
C ALA A 134 -13.20 31.89 -22.14
N GLY A 135 -13.00 30.69 -21.53
CA GLY A 135 -13.37 30.42 -20.14
C GLY A 135 -14.83 29.99 -19.96
N ASN A 136 -15.60 29.77 -21.04
CA ASN A 136 -16.97 29.29 -20.92
C ASN A 136 -16.99 27.82 -20.52
N ASN A 137 -17.89 27.46 -19.62
CA ASN A 137 -18.08 26.07 -19.20
C ASN A 137 -18.59 25.23 -20.35
N LEU A 138 -17.90 24.11 -20.61
CA LEU A 138 -18.31 23.09 -21.57
C LEU A 138 -18.99 21.91 -20.84
N SER A 139 -18.39 20.74 -20.89
CA SER A 139 -18.89 19.53 -20.25
C SER A 139 -18.21 19.29 -18.91
N GLN A 140 -18.87 18.51 -18.03
CA GLN A 140 -18.28 17.98 -16.82
C GLN A 140 -17.95 16.51 -16.99
N PHE A 141 -16.85 16.09 -16.39
CA PHE A 141 -16.43 14.70 -16.36
C PHE A 141 -15.97 14.32 -14.95
N ARG A 142 -16.27 13.09 -14.53
CA ARG A 142 -15.85 12.54 -13.24
C ARG A 142 -14.91 11.37 -13.46
N PRO A 143 -13.59 11.61 -13.47
CA PRO A 143 -12.62 10.54 -13.55
C PRO A 143 -12.75 9.63 -12.31
N ARG A 144 -12.65 8.32 -12.57
CA ARG A 144 -12.74 7.31 -11.50
C ARG A 144 -11.96 6.08 -11.86
N GLU A 145 -11.48 5.43 -10.84
CA GLU A 145 -10.77 4.17 -10.95
C GLU A 145 -11.37 3.13 -9.99
N MET A 146 -11.37 1.88 -10.40
CA MET A 146 -11.94 0.79 -9.63
C MET A 146 -11.07 -0.47 -9.78
N ALA A 147 -10.92 -1.23 -8.70
CA ALA A 147 -10.36 -2.57 -8.74
C ALA A 147 -11.24 -3.53 -7.94
N LEU A 148 -11.52 -4.68 -8.52
CA LEU A 148 -12.26 -5.77 -7.90
C LEU A 148 -11.38 -7.00 -7.82
N ASP A 149 -11.21 -7.56 -6.63
CA ASP A 149 -10.40 -8.74 -6.37
C ASP A 149 -11.26 -9.89 -5.86
N PHE A 150 -10.90 -11.09 -6.25
CA PHE A 150 -11.43 -12.32 -5.67
C PHE A 150 -10.33 -13.37 -5.62
N GLY A 151 -10.26 -14.13 -4.51
CA GLY A 151 -9.22 -15.12 -4.34
C GLY A 151 -9.53 -16.19 -3.31
N TYR A 152 -8.61 -17.14 -3.25
CA TYR A 152 -8.67 -18.32 -2.40
C TYR A 152 -7.34 -18.47 -1.66
N ALA A 153 -7.41 -18.85 -0.39
CA ALA A 153 -6.24 -19.14 0.43
C ALA A 153 -6.42 -20.46 1.16
N ARG A 154 -5.31 -21.19 1.37
CA ARG A 154 -5.30 -22.46 2.06
C ARG A 154 -4.08 -22.62 2.94
N LYS A 155 -4.29 -23.18 4.14
CA LYS A 155 -3.21 -23.69 5.00
C LYS A 155 -2.49 -24.84 4.31
N LEU A 156 -1.17 -24.73 4.19
CA LEU A 156 -0.27 -25.79 3.73
C LEU A 156 0.23 -26.61 4.92
N SER A 157 0.24 -26.00 6.11
CA SER A 157 0.52 -26.63 7.40
C SER A 157 -0.21 -25.83 8.49
N ASP A 158 -0.07 -26.25 9.75
CA ASP A 158 -0.68 -25.56 10.90
C ASP A 158 -0.28 -24.09 11.00
N ARG A 159 0.87 -23.70 10.43
CA ARG A 159 1.43 -22.36 10.54
C ARG A 159 1.68 -21.65 9.21
N LEU A 160 1.60 -22.33 8.08
CA LEU A 160 1.90 -21.76 6.76
C LEU A 160 0.68 -21.85 5.86
N SER A 161 0.39 -20.79 5.13
CA SER A 161 -0.67 -20.73 4.13
C SER A 161 -0.21 -20.07 2.84
N LEU A 162 -0.88 -20.43 1.74
CA LEU A 162 -0.75 -19.84 0.41
C LEU A 162 -2.08 -19.21 0.02
N GLY A 163 -2.02 -18.04 -0.62
CA GLY A 163 -3.18 -17.37 -1.20
C GLY A 163 -2.93 -16.97 -2.65
N VAL A 164 -3.97 -17.05 -3.46
CA VAL A 164 -3.97 -16.57 -4.85
C VAL A 164 -5.22 -15.74 -5.09
N ALA A 165 -5.09 -14.63 -5.82
CA ALA A 165 -6.23 -13.79 -6.18
C ALA A 165 -6.14 -13.33 -7.63
N LEU A 166 -7.30 -13.05 -8.22
CA LEU A 166 -7.43 -12.37 -9.51
C LEU A 166 -8.02 -10.99 -9.27
N ARG A 167 -7.53 -10.02 -10.05
CA ARG A 167 -7.92 -8.61 -9.98
C ARG A 167 -8.35 -8.11 -11.33
N TYR A 168 -9.52 -7.51 -11.40
CA TYR A 168 -9.97 -6.70 -12.52
C TYR A 168 -9.80 -5.22 -12.17
N ILE A 169 -9.21 -4.45 -13.09
CA ILE A 169 -8.93 -3.02 -12.93
C ILE A 169 -9.63 -2.27 -14.06
N ASN A 170 -10.38 -1.23 -13.71
CA ASN A 170 -10.98 -0.28 -14.64
C ASN A 170 -10.57 1.13 -14.24
N SER A 171 -10.01 1.88 -15.17
CA SER A 171 -9.58 3.27 -14.98
C SER A 171 -10.18 4.13 -16.07
N ASN A 172 -11.09 5.02 -15.71
CA ASN A 172 -11.75 5.95 -16.60
C ASN A 172 -11.34 7.39 -16.26
N LEU A 173 -10.21 7.81 -16.83
CA LEU A 173 -9.60 9.13 -16.58
C LEU A 173 -10.06 10.18 -17.59
N ALA A 174 -10.40 9.77 -18.80
CA ALA A 174 -10.94 10.61 -19.86
C ALA A 174 -11.72 9.77 -20.86
N THR A 175 -12.74 10.35 -21.45
CA THR A 175 -13.53 9.72 -22.52
C THR A 175 -13.88 10.77 -23.56
N GLY A 176 -13.69 10.44 -24.84
CA GLY A 176 -13.97 11.34 -25.97
C GLY A 176 -12.76 11.59 -26.86
N THR A 177 -12.92 12.41 -27.88
CA THR A 177 -11.85 12.74 -28.83
C THR A 177 -11.36 14.17 -28.59
N PHE A 178 -10.07 14.30 -28.28
CA PHE A 178 -9.40 15.57 -28.02
C PHE A 178 -8.12 15.62 -28.88
N GLY A 179 -7.93 16.69 -29.64
CA GLY A 179 -6.74 16.87 -30.48
C GLY A 179 -6.53 15.73 -31.51
N GLY A 180 -7.60 15.11 -32.01
CA GLY A 180 -7.52 13.98 -32.94
C GLY A 180 -7.24 12.60 -32.29
N VAL A 181 -7.05 12.56 -30.97
CA VAL A 181 -6.83 11.31 -30.20
C VAL A 181 -8.13 10.92 -29.48
N THR A 182 -8.58 9.68 -29.66
CA THR A 182 -9.75 9.15 -28.97
C THR A 182 -9.34 8.44 -27.70
N TYR A 183 -9.80 8.96 -26.56
CA TYR A 183 -9.58 8.41 -25.22
C TYR A 183 -10.75 7.52 -24.81
N LYS A 184 -10.44 6.44 -24.11
CA LYS A 184 -11.38 5.46 -23.56
C LYS A 184 -10.94 4.99 -22.18
N ALA A 185 -11.87 4.38 -21.45
CA ALA A 185 -11.51 3.72 -20.18
C ALA A 185 -10.48 2.60 -20.42
N GLY A 186 -9.42 2.61 -19.63
CA GLY A 186 -8.43 1.54 -19.57
C GLY A 186 -8.92 0.38 -18.74
N ASN A 187 -8.58 -0.85 -19.16
CA ASN A 187 -8.86 -2.07 -18.41
C ASN A 187 -7.60 -2.93 -18.33
N ALA A 188 -7.41 -3.59 -17.19
CA ALA A 188 -6.34 -4.54 -17.00
C ALA A 188 -6.80 -5.71 -16.11
N ILE A 189 -6.14 -6.84 -16.28
CA ILE A 189 -6.28 -8.02 -15.41
C ILE A 189 -4.94 -8.28 -14.77
N ALA A 190 -4.95 -8.58 -13.47
CA ALA A 190 -3.78 -8.91 -12.68
C ALA A 190 -4.06 -10.09 -11.76
N GLY A 191 -3.00 -10.71 -11.28
CA GLY A 191 -3.04 -11.75 -10.26
C GLY A 191 -2.16 -11.39 -9.07
N ASP A 192 -2.51 -11.91 -7.91
CA ASP A 192 -1.71 -11.83 -6.69
C ASP A 192 -1.39 -13.24 -6.20
N ILE A 193 -0.17 -13.42 -5.68
CA ILE A 193 0.29 -14.62 -4.99
C ILE A 193 0.82 -14.20 -3.63
N SER A 194 0.45 -14.91 -2.60
CA SER A 194 0.84 -14.56 -1.24
C SER A 194 1.14 -15.77 -0.38
N LEU A 195 2.09 -15.61 0.54
CA LEU A 195 2.44 -16.57 1.58
C LEU A 195 2.31 -15.87 2.94
N TYR A 196 1.90 -16.63 3.94
CA TYR A 196 1.84 -16.16 5.31
C TYR A 196 2.20 -17.28 6.29
N TYR A 197 3.06 -16.96 7.24
CA TYR A 197 3.43 -17.81 8.35
C TYR A 197 2.93 -17.20 9.66
N ASP A 198 2.14 -17.98 10.38
CA ASP A 198 1.64 -17.65 11.72
C ASP A 198 2.41 -18.45 12.77
N GLY A 199 3.34 -17.81 13.42
CA GLY A 199 4.10 -18.36 14.56
C GLY A 199 3.60 -17.87 15.90
N THR A 200 2.42 -17.23 15.95
CA THR A 200 1.81 -16.78 17.22
C THR A 200 1.33 -17.98 18.04
N THR A 201 1.33 -17.83 19.36
CA THR A 201 0.80 -18.83 20.27
C THR A 201 -0.68 -18.56 20.55
N GLU A 202 -1.51 -19.60 20.56
CA GLU A 202 -2.95 -19.46 20.84
C GLU A 202 -3.23 -18.89 22.24
N ALA A 203 -2.40 -19.25 23.23
CA ALA A 203 -2.64 -18.92 24.64
C ALA A 203 -2.64 -17.41 24.93
N ASN A 204 -1.77 -16.63 24.26
CA ASN A 204 -1.63 -15.19 24.53
C ASN A 204 -1.48 -14.31 23.29
N GLY A 205 -1.49 -14.92 22.09
CA GLY A 205 -1.32 -14.22 20.82
C GLY A 205 0.09 -13.65 20.60
N GLY A 206 1.06 -14.02 21.43
CA GLY A 206 2.46 -13.63 21.31
C GLY A 206 3.19 -14.48 20.29
N GLY A 207 4.16 -13.91 19.58
CA GLY A 207 5.01 -14.65 18.66
C GLY A 207 5.36 -13.86 17.41
N PHE A 208 5.97 -14.57 16.47
CA PHE A 208 6.50 -14.01 15.23
C PHE A 208 5.68 -14.47 14.04
N ALA A 209 5.29 -13.52 13.19
CA ALA A 209 4.64 -13.79 11.91
C ALA A 209 5.45 -13.14 10.77
N TRP A 210 5.39 -13.74 9.59
CA TRP A 210 5.96 -13.16 8.38
C TRP A 210 5.09 -13.46 7.16
N GLY A 211 5.25 -12.63 6.14
CA GLY A 211 4.54 -12.82 4.88
C GLY A 211 5.35 -12.35 3.68
N VAL A 212 5.04 -12.93 2.53
CA VAL A 212 5.57 -12.52 1.23
C VAL A 212 4.41 -12.38 0.26
N THR A 213 4.42 -11.31 -0.52
CA THR A 213 3.37 -11.04 -1.50
C THR A 213 3.95 -10.60 -2.82
N LEU A 214 3.41 -11.14 -3.90
CA LEU A 214 3.58 -10.66 -5.26
C LEU A 214 2.21 -10.18 -5.71
N THR A 215 2.04 -8.88 -5.89
CA THR A 215 0.74 -8.27 -6.18
C THR A 215 0.74 -7.51 -7.49
N ASN A 216 -0.44 -7.37 -8.09
CA ASN A 216 -0.63 -6.68 -9.37
C ASN A 216 0.22 -7.27 -10.51
N LEU A 217 0.46 -8.58 -10.53
CA LEU A 217 1.14 -9.27 -11.63
C LEU A 217 0.19 -9.33 -12.83
N GLY A 218 0.24 -8.36 -13.74
CA GLY A 218 -0.77 -8.26 -14.77
C GLY A 218 -0.36 -7.50 -16.02
N SER A 219 -1.32 -7.32 -16.93
CA SER A 219 -1.13 -6.63 -18.18
C SER A 219 -0.89 -5.14 -17.99
N LYS A 220 -0.22 -4.51 -18.96
CA LYS A 220 -0.24 -3.05 -19.10
C LYS A 220 -1.64 -2.55 -19.39
N ILE A 221 -1.91 -1.30 -19.06
CA ILE A 221 -3.17 -0.60 -19.31
C ILE A 221 -2.98 0.52 -20.33
N GLY A 222 -3.92 0.71 -21.22
CA GLY A 222 -3.91 1.77 -22.21
C GLY A 222 -5.23 2.50 -22.25
N TYR A 223 -5.17 3.79 -22.57
CA TYR A 223 -6.32 4.71 -22.56
C TYR A 223 -6.72 5.20 -23.96
N THR A 224 -6.03 4.72 -24.99
CA THR A 224 -6.30 5.03 -26.39
C THR A 224 -6.47 3.75 -27.21
N ASN A 225 -6.75 3.89 -28.51
CA ASN A 225 -6.76 2.74 -29.44
C ASN A 225 -5.35 2.31 -29.87
N ASP A 226 -4.34 3.10 -29.54
CA ASP A 226 -2.95 2.78 -29.84
C ASP A 226 -2.42 1.73 -28.84
N ASN A 227 -2.07 0.56 -29.36
CA ASN A 227 -1.53 -0.52 -28.56
C ASN A 227 -0.08 -0.29 -28.09
N GLN A 228 0.64 0.66 -28.65
CA GLN A 228 2.01 1.01 -28.27
C GLN A 228 2.05 1.96 -27.06
N ASN A 229 0.94 2.66 -26.78
CA ASN A 229 0.82 3.60 -25.68
C ASN A 229 0.15 2.95 -24.45
N LYS A 230 0.81 1.93 -23.87
CA LYS A 230 0.35 1.26 -22.65
C LYS A 230 1.36 1.42 -21.52
N ASP A 231 0.86 1.73 -20.34
CA ASP A 231 1.66 1.93 -19.14
C ASP A 231 1.60 0.72 -18.22
N TYR A 232 2.66 0.52 -17.43
CA TYR A 232 2.73 -0.54 -16.44
C TYR A 232 1.75 -0.27 -15.29
N ILE A 233 1.07 -1.32 -14.82
CA ILE A 233 0.37 -1.29 -13.54
C ILE A 233 1.38 -1.52 -12.40
N PRO A 234 1.08 -1.14 -11.13
CA PRO A 234 2.04 -1.19 -10.02
C PRO A 234 2.26 -2.61 -9.49
N ALA A 235 2.87 -3.48 -10.31
CA ALA A 235 3.32 -4.80 -9.84
C ALA A 235 4.31 -4.62 -8.69
N ASN A 236 4.17 -5.41 -7.60
CA ASN A 236 4.93 -5.21 -6.38
C ASN A 236 5.33 -6.54 -5.73
N LEU A 237 6.56 -6.61 -5.24
CA LEU A 237 7.03 -7.61 -4.29
C LEU A 237 7.02 -6.97 -2.90
N GLY A 238 6.35 -7.60 -1.95
CA GLY A 238 6.30 -7.18 -0.56
C GLY A 238 6.77 -8.29 0.37
N ILE A 239 7.53 -7.92 1.41
CA ILE A 239 7.96 -8.82 2.49
C ILE A 239 7.62 -8.13 3.79
N GLY A 240 6.90 -8.82 4.67
CA GLY A 240 6.47 -8.28 5.95
C GLY A 240 6.86 -9.17 7.11
N PHE A 241 7.09 -8.54 8.26
CA PHE A 241 7.37 -9.20 9.53
C PHE A 241 6.59 -8.53 10.64
N GLN A 242 6.13 -9.34 11.61
CA GLN A 242 5.52 -8.84 12.84
C GLN A 242 6.01 -9.69 14.02
N TYR A 243 6.26 -9.03 15.14
CA TYR A 243 6.46 -9.67 16.43
C TYR A 243 5.49 -9.08 17.46
N THR A 244 4.69 -9.94 18.08
CA THR A 244 3.75 -9.56 19.14
C THR A 244 4.31 -10.01 20.47
N TYR A 245 4.46 -9.08 21.40
CA TYR A 245 4.89 -9.31 22.77
C TYR A 245 3.72 -9.06 23.73
N PRO A 246 3.16 -10.10 24.35
CA PRO A 246 2.20 -9.95 25.43
C PRO A 246 2.94 -9.49 26.68
N ILE A 247 2.55 -8.33 27.20
CA ILE A 247 3.12 -7.74 28.43
C ILE A 247 2.47 -8.43 29.64
N ASP A 248 1.15 -8.56 29.59
CA ASP A 248 0.31 -9.30 30.54
C ASP A 248 -0.97 -9.77 29.83
N GLU A 249 -1.97 -10.24 30.58
CA GLU A 249 -3.24 -10.75 30.01
C GLU A 249 -4.05 -9.66 29.27
N ALA A 250 -3.94 -8.41 29.72
CA ALA A 250 -4.68 -7.28 29.16
C ALA A 250 -3.89 -6.48 28.12
N ASN A 251 -2.56 -6.53 28.16
CA ASN A 251 -1.67 -5.62 27.45
C ASN A 251 -0.77 -6.37 26.46
N LYS A 252 -0.80 -5.96 25.20
CA LYS A 252 0.07 -6.49 24.13
C LYS A 252 0.69 -5.34 23.34
N ILE A 253 1.90 -5.52 22.88
CA ILE A 253 2.53 -4.63 21.92
C ILE A 253 3.04 -5.42 20.73
N SER A 254 2.74 -4.97 19.53
CA SER A 254 3.19 -5.56 18.28
C SER A 254 4.08 -4.58 17.54
N PHE A 255 5.23 -5.05 17.07
CA PHE A 255 6.11 -4.31 16.16
C PHE A 255 6.07 -4.97 14.80
N ALA A 256 5.95 -4.18 13.76
CA ALA A 256 5.85 -4.69 12.40
C ALA A 256 6.66 -3.85 11.41
N THR A 257 7.09 -4.48 10.33
CA THR A 257 7.79 -3.84 9.22
C THR A 257 7.38 -4.48 7.91
N ASP A 258 7.15 -3.65 6.90
CA ASP A 258 6.96 -4.09 5.52
C ASP A 258 8.04 -3.46 4.63
N ILE A 259 8.60 -4.27 3.74
CA ILE A 259 9.56 -3.86 2.71
C ILE A 259 8.89 -4.13 1.37
N ASN A 260 8.73 -3.09 0.56
CA ASN A 260 8.08 -3.18 -0.73
C ASN A 260 9.02 -2.77 -1.86
N LYS A 261 8.91 -3.45 -3.00
CA LYS A 261 9.63 -3.18 -4.23
C LYS A 261 8.68 -3.18 -5.41
N LEU A 262 8.58 -2.04 -6.11
CA LEU A 262 7.87 -2.02 -7.39
C LEU A 262 8.64 -2.84 -8.44
N LEU A 263 7.94 -3.78 -9.06
CA LEU A 263 8.42 -4.62 -10.15
C LEU A 263 8.16 -3.93 -11.50
N VAL A 264 8.46 -2.65 -11.56
CA VAL A 264 8.30 -1.80 -12.74
C VAL A 264 9.67 -1.23 -13.09
N PRO A 265 10.09 -1.24 -14.36
CA PRO A 265 11.39 -0.73 -14.74
C PRO A 265 11.45 0.79 -14.55
N ALA A 266 12.64 1.31 -14.32
CA ALA A 266 12.86 2.74 -14.26
C ALA A 266 12.61 3.35 -15.66
N PRO A 267 11.90 4.49 -15.74
CA PRO A 267 11.74 5.19 -17.01
C PRO A 267 13.09 5.65 -17.56
N PRO A 268 13.25 5.76 -18.91
CA PRO A 268 14.46 6.29 -19.48
C PRO A 268 14.70 7.73 -19.04
N LEU A 269 15.96 8.07 -18.79
CA LEU A 269 16.38 9.44 -18.50
C LEU A 269 16.38 10.26 -19.78
N SER A 270 15.99 11.54 -19.71
CA SER A 270 16.09 12.45 -20.83
C SER A 270 17.57 12.75 -21.13
N THR A 271 17.92 12.66 -22.42
CA THR A 271 19.26 12.95 -22.94
C THR A 271 19.37 14.36 -23.51
N ASN A 272 18.31 15.17 -23.46
CA ASN A 272 18.13 16.45 -24.16
C ASN A 272 18.11 16.31 -25.69
N ASN A 273 18.01 15.08 -26.23
CA ASN A 273 17.78 14.79 -27.63
C ASN A 273 16.37 14.20 -27.80
N THR A 274 15.46 14.97 -28.35
CA THR A 274 14.05 14.59 -28.49
C THR A 274 13.85 13.28 -29.27
N TYR A 275 14.69 13.01 -30.26
CA TYR A 275 14.61 11.77 -31.04
C TYR A 275 15.02 10.56 -30.19
N ASP A 276 16.19 10.62 -29.53
CA ASP A 276 16.69 9.52 -28.70
C ASP A 276 15.75 9.26 -27.51
N ASP A 277 15.23 10.31 -26.89
CA ASP A 277 14.27 10.20 -25.79
C ASP A 277 12.96 9.53 -26.26
N SER A 278 12.48 9.85 -27.47
CA SER A 278 11.30 9.23 -28.06
C SER A 278 11.50 7.74 -28.34
N VAL A 279 12.65 7.37 -28.90
CA VAL A 279 13.02 5.97 -29.18
C VAL A 279 13.10 5.18 -27.87
N ALA A 280 13.80 5.71 -26.85
CA ALA A 280 13.94 5.07 -25.54
C ALA A 280 12.60 4.88 -24.84
N LEU A 281 11.66 5.85 -24.96
CA LEU A 281 10.32 5.73 -24.41
C LEU A 281 9.49 4.65 -25.11
N VAL A 282 9.61 4.53 -26.43
CA VAL A 282 8.94 3.48 -27.21
C VAL A 282 9.47 2.11 -26.82
N GLU A 283 10.79 1.93 -26.69
CA GLU A 283 11.41 0.69 -26.23
C GLU A 283 10.95 0.33 -24.80
N TYR A 284 10.93 1.30 -23.89
CA TYR A 284 10.43 1.14 -22.53
C TYR A 284 8.99 0.64 -22.54
N ARG A 285 8.13 1.26 -23.32
CA ARG A 285 6.71 0.88 -23.42
C ARG A 285 6.48 -0.45 -24.12
N ASN A 286 7.33 -0.85 -25.05
CA ASN A 286 7.24 -2.13 -25.78
C ASN A 286 7.86 -3.31 -25.00
N SER A 287 8.64 -3.05 -23.95
CA SER A 287 9.27 -4.11 -23.17
C SER A 287 8.21 -5.07 -22.59
N SER A 288 8.50 -6.37 -22.61
CA SER A 288 7.65 -7.41 -22.02
C SER A 288 7.43 -7.17 -20.53
N VAL A 289 6.22 -7.38 -20.02
CA VAL A 289 5.89 -7.22 -18.60
C VAL A 289 6.76 -8.14 -17.73
N ILE A 290 6.89 -9.41 -18.11
CA ILE A 290 7.67 -10.40 -17.33
C ILE A 290 9.16 -10.01 -17.30
N ALA A 291 9.73 -9.62 -18.45
CA ALA A 291 11.11 -9.16 -18.50
C ALA A 291 11.32 -7.88 -17.67
N SER A 292 10.32 -7.01 -17.65
CA SER A 292 10.35 -5.77 -16.87
C SER A 292 10.37 -6.02 -15.36
N TRP A 293 9.69 -7.05 -14.87
CA TRP A 293 9.77 -7.44 -13.46
C TRP A 293 11.21 -7.78 -13.07
N GLY A 294 11.91 -8.60 -13.87
CA GLY A 294 13.32 -8.94 -13.63
C GLY A 294 14.23 -7.72 -13.74
N LYS A 295 14.07 -6.89 -14.79
CA LYS A 295 14.87 -5.68 -15.02
C LYS A 295 14.78 -4.69 -13.87
N SER A 296 13.62 -4.59 -13.20
CA SER A 296 13.39 -3.68 -12.07
C SER A 296 14.37 -3.85 -10.91
N PHE A 297 15.05 -4.99 -10.80
CA PHE A 297 16.04 -5.26 -9.74
C PHE A 297 17.44 -4.67 -10.04
N SER A 298 17.72 -4.36 -11.30
CA SER A 298 19.05 -3.92 -11.73
C SER A 298 19.09 -2.54 -12.38
N ASP A 299 17.91 -1.91 -12.59
CA ASP A 299 17.79 -0.60 -13.24
C ASP A 299 17.61 0.56 -12.25
N GLY A 300 17.64 1.80 -12.78
CA GLY A 300 17.49 3.02 -11.98
C GLY A 300 18.70 3.29 -11.10
N ASP A 301 18.48 4.00 -9.99
CA ASP A 301 19.51 4.48 -9.05
C ASP A 301 20.04 3.41 -8.08
N GLY A 302 19.75 2.14 -8.36
CA GLY A 302 20.20 1.00 -7.58
C GLY A 302 19.09 0.38 -6.70
N PHE A 303 19.30 -0.90 -6.39
CA PHE A 303 18.31 -1.74 -5.70
C PHE A 303 17.82 -1.15 -4.38
N MET A 304 18.72 -0.71 -3.50
CA MET A 304 18.34 -0.21 -2.16
C MET A 304 17.48 1.06 -2.23
N LYS A 305 17.72 1.94 -3.20
CA LYS A 305 16.91 3.16 -3.37
C LYS A 305 15.51 2.87 -3.90
N SER A 306 15.32 1.76 -4.59
CA SER A 306 14.02 1.34 -5.11
C SER A 306 13.11 0.66 -4.08
N LEU A 307 13.62 0.41 -2.86
CA LEU A 307 12.85 -0.15 -1.76
C LEU A 307 12.04 0.92 -1.03
N GLN A 308 10.85 0.52 -0.60
CA GLN A 308 10.00 1.30 0.29
C GLN A 308 9.96 0.59 1.64
N PHE A 309 10.13 1.34 2.72
CA PHE A 309 10.19 0.82 4.07
C PHE A 309 9.05 1.38 4.91
N SER A 310 8.40 0.49 5.64
CA SER A 310 7.40 0.83 6.65
C SER A 310 7.83 0.24 7.99
N LEU A 311 7.73 1.04 9.04
CA LEU A 311 7.93 0.61 10.43
C LEU A 311 6.70 1.02 11.24
N GLY A 312 6.19 0.15 12.10
CA GLY A 312 5.01 0.45 12.89
C GLY A 312 4.92 -0.35 14.17
N ALA A 313 4.09 0.18 15.07
CA ALA A 313 3.75 -0.45 16.32
C ALA A 313 2.25 -0.34 16.59
N GLU A 314 1.68 -1.38 17.20
CA GLU A 314 0.30 -1.43 17.69
C GLU A 314 0.32 -1.84 19.15
N TYR A 315 -0.21 -0.98 20.03
CA TYR A 315 -0.50 -1.33 21.42
C TYR A 315 -1.97 -1.70 21.54
N THR A 316 -2.23 -2.84 22.17
CA THR A 316 -3.57 -3.40 22.36
C THR A 316 -3.87 -3.53 23.84
N TYR A 317 -4.99 -2.98 24.29
CA TYR A 317 -5.48 -3.09 25.65
C TYR A 317 -6.81 -3.86 25.69
N ASN A 318 -6.85 -4.94 26.45
CA ASN A 318 -8.01 -5.85 26.62
C ASN A 318 -8.58 -6.39 25.29
N ASP A 319 -7.77 -6.50 24.22
CA ASP A 319 -8.22 -6.82 22.86
C ASP A 319 -9.39 -5.92 22.37
N GLN A 320 -9.57 -4.76 23.02
CA GLN A 320 -10.65 -3.81 22.78
C GLN A 320 -10.17 -2.44 22.30
N PHE A 321 -9.11 -1.90 22.87
CA PHE A 321 -8.57 -0.60 22.48
C PHE A 321 -7.23 -0.79 21.78
N PHE A 322 -7.04 -0.05 20.69
CA PHE A 322 -5.85 -0.14 19.85
C PHE A 322 -5.26 1.24 19.63
N PHE A 323 -3.99 1.40 19.88
CA PHE A 323 -3.22 2.61 19.55
C PHE A 323 -2.08 2.24 18.63
N ARG A 324 -1.90 3.04 17.57
CA ARG A 324 -0.96 2.73 16.50
C ARG A 324 -0.10 3.93 16.17
N ALA A 325 1.13 3.65 15.83
CA ALA A 325 2.04 4.63 15.27
C ALA A 325 2.87 3.95 14.18
N GLY A 326 3.21 4.69 13.14
CA GLY A 326 3.99 4.17 12.04
C GLY A 326 4.78 5.23 11.31
N TYR A 327 5.73 4.77 10.52
CA TYR A 327 6.55 5.60 9.64
C TYR A 327 6.73 4.90 8.30
N PHE A 328 6.46 5.63 7.23
CA PHE A 328 6.70 5.22 5.85
C PHE A 328 7.83 6.03 5.25
N SER A 329 8.71 5.38 4.49
CA SER A 329 9.84 6.02 3.80
C SER A 329 10.07 5.43 2.42
N GLU A 330 10.20 6.32 1.46
CA GLU A 330 10.59 6.05 0.08
C GLU A 330 11.79 6.94 -0.29
N SER A 331 12.68 6.43 -1.15
CA SER A 331 13.85 7.20 -1.58
C SER A 331 13.45 8.51 -2.26
N ARG A 332 14.30 9.52 -2.14
CA ARG A 332 14.14 10.81 -2.81
C ARG A 332 14.04 10.67 -4.34
N THR A 333 14.79 9.74 -4.92
CA THR A 333 14.81 9.51 -6.37
C THR A 333 13.60 8.72 -6.88
N GLU A 334 12.85 8.06 -5.98
CA GLU A 334 11.71 7.18 -6.31
C GLU A 334 10.34 7.77 -5.94
N GLY A 335 10.28 9.04 -5.52
CA GLY A 335 9.02 9.70 -5.18
C GLY A 335 9.04 10.48 -3.86
N ASN A 336 10.05 10.27 -3.01
CA ASN A 336 10.30 11.02 -1.78
C ASN A 336 9.13 11.07 -0.78
N ARG A 337 8.25 10.05 -0.79
CA ARG A 337 7.15 10.00 0.18
C ARG A 337 7.70 9.57 1.53
N LYS A 338 7.53 10.42 2.53
CA LYS A 338 7.90 10.16 3.92
C LYS A 338 6.82 10.72 4.82
N TYR A 339 6.33 9.92 5.73
CA TYR A 339 5.31 10.38 6.68
C TYR A 339 5.27 9.54 7.93
N PHE A 340 4.87 10.18 9.01
CA PHE A 340 4.40 9.53 10.21
C PHE A 340 2.91 9.27 10.11
N SER A 341 2.44 8.22 10.73
CA SER A 341 1.02 7.94 10.87
C SER A 341 0.69 7.63 12.32
N LEU A 342 -0.51 8.02 12.71
CA LEU A 342 -1.10 7.69 14.00
C LEU A 342 -2.43 7.01 13.75
N GLY A 343 -2.79 6.06 14.60
CA GLY A 343 -4.07 5.37 14.50
C GLY A 343 -4.64 5.06 15.87
N ALA A 344 -5.96 4.99 15.91
CA ALA A 344 -6.70 4.51 17.06
C ALA A 344 -7.80 3.54 16.60
N GLY A 345 -8.16 2.58 17.44
CA GLY A 345 -9.24 1.65 17.17
C GLY A 345 -9.94 1.25 18.45
N ILE A 346 -11.21 0.92 18.30
CA ILE A 346 -12.03 0.34 19.36
C ILE A 346 -12.81 -0.83 18.81
N ARG A 347 -12.81 -1.94 19.55
CA ARG A 347 -13.66 -3.10 19.31
C ARG A 347 -14.86 -3.08 20.24
N TYR A 348 -16.01 -3.19 19.65
CA TYR A 348 -17.27 -3.34 20.38
C TYR A 348 -18.08 -4.49 19.79
N ASN A 349 -18.22 -5.57 20.53
CA ASN A 349 -18.82 -6.83 20.05
C ASN A 349 -18.12 -7.32 18.77
N VAL A 350 -18.90 -7.44 17.70
CA VAL A 350 -18.42 -7.91 16.37
C VAL A 350 -17.85 -6.78 15.51
N MET A 351 -17.87 -5.54 15.98
CA MET A 351 -17.46 -4.37 15.21
C MET A 351 -16.13 -3.81 15.68
N ASP A 352 -15.24 -3.50 14.74
CA ASP A 352 -14.03 -2.72 14.97
C ASP A 352 -14.17 -1.36 14.27
N PHE A 353 -14.03 -0.28 15.02
CA PHE A 353 -13.93 1.08 14.49
C PHE A 353 -12.45 1.48 14.46
N ASN A 354 -11.97 1.94 13.34
CA ASN A 354 -10.58 2.33 13.16
C ASN A 354 -10.49 3.74 12.58
N PHE A 355 -9.52 4.49 13.05
CA PHE A 355 -9.19 5.83 12.61
C PHE A 355 -7.69 5.92 12.36
N SER A 356 -7.28 6.66 11.33
CA SER A 356 -5.87 7.01 11.14
C SER A 356 -5.70 8.43 10.60
N TYR A 357 -4.58 9.02 10.96
CA TYR A 357 -4.15 10.35 10.54
C TYR A 357 -2.69 10.31 10.08
N LEU A 358 -2.42 10.92 8.94
CA LEU A 358 -1.11 10.96 8.31
C LEU A 358 -0.50 12.36 8.42
N VAL A 359 0.75 12.40 8.90
CA VAL A 359 1.56 13.61 9.04
C VAL A 359 2.78 13.49 8.12
N PRO A 360 2.85 14.22 7.01
CA PRO A 360 4.02 14.21 6.15
C PRO A 360 5.28 14.62 6.90
N SER A 361 6.38 13.89 6.68
CA SER A 361 7.70 14.22 7.21
C SER A 361 8.66 14.41 6.03
N GLY A 362 9.36 15.52 6.02
CA GLY A 362 10.29 15.86 4.95
C GLY A 362 9.96 17.22 4.34
N SER A 363 10.95 17.84 3.71
CA SER A 363 10.76 19.06 2.97
C SER A 363 9.81 18.78 1.81
N GLY A 364 8.57 19.25 1.94
CA GLY A 364 7.70 19.42 0.78
C GLY A 364 8.48 20.17 -0.30
N THR A 365 8.06 20.04 -1.55
CA THR A 365 8.49 20.93 -2.63
C THR A 365 8.58 22.36 -2.10
N ALA A 366 9.69 23.04 -2.35
CA ALA A 366 10.01 24.35 -1.80
C ALA A 366 8.76 25.25 -1.76
N GLY A 367 8.24 25.52 -0.54
CA GLY A 367 7.08 26.39 -0.30
C GLY A 367 5.70 25.76 -0.48
N GLY A 368 5.56 24.46 -0.79
CA GLY A 368 4.26 23.82 -1.05
C GLY A 368 3.75 22.93 0.09
N ILE A 369 2.42 22.87 0.23
CA ILE A 369 1.73 21.95 1.13
C ILE A 369 1.86 20.54 0.52
N SER A 370 2.29 19.55 1.33
CA SER A 370 2.31 18.15 0.88
C SER A 370 0.91 17.69 0.49
N PRO A 371 0.70 17.11 -0.69
CA PRO A 371 -0.60 16.54 -1.09
C PRO A 371 -1.14 15.49 -0.10
N LEU A 372 -0.25 14.85 0.66
CA LEU A 372 -0.59 13.84 1.67
C LEU A 372 -0.96 14.44 3.04
N ALA A 373 -0.77 15.77 3.23
CA ALA A 373 -1.13 16.41 4.49
C ALA A 373 -2.64 16.29 4.77
N ASN A 374 -2.98 16.20 6.06
CA ASN A 374 -4.36 16.08 6.52
C ASN A 374 -5.14 14.88 5.95
N THR A 375 -4.44 13.80 5.56
CA THR A 375 -5.10 12.57 5.15
C THR A 375 -5.63 11.83 6.37
N ILE A 376 -6.95 11.70 6.40
CA ILE A 376 -7.70 10.99 7.46
C ILE A 376 -8.34 9.75 6.85
N ARG A 377 -8.43 8.66 7.61
CA ARG A 377 -9.19 7.48 7.21
C ARG A 377 -10.09 7.02 8.33
N PHE A 378 -11.30 6.63 7.97
CA PHE A 378 -12.28 6.03 8.86
C PHE A 378 -12.60 4.64 8.34
N GLY A 379 -12.46 3.63 9.20
CA GLY A 379 -12.76 2.25 8.88
C GLY A 379 -13.71 1.63 9.90
N VAL A 380 -14.64 0.82 9.41
CA VAL A 380 -15.49 -0.04 10.22
C VAL A 380 -15.35 -1.45 9.69
N SER A 381 -15.14 -2.41 10.56
CA SER A 381 -15.16 -3.81 10.17
C SER A 381 -16.06 -4.64 11.08
N PHE A 382 -16.61 -5.69 10.50
CA PHE A 382 -17.52 -6.63 11.16
C PHE A 382 -16.83 -8.00 11.17
N ASN A 383 -16.68 -8.59 12.33
CA ASN A 383 -16.11 -9.90 12.57
C ASN A 383 -17.25 -10.84 13.00
N LEU A 384 -17.83 -11.54 12.02
CA LEU A 384 -19.01 -12.38 12.23
C LEU A 384 -18.58 -13.80 12.59
N ASP A 385 -19.36 -14.45 13.46
CA ASP A 385 -19.12 -15.79 13.98
C ASP A 385 -17.67 -15.95 14.49
N PRO A 386 -17.26 -15.20 15.53
CA PRO A 386 -15.95 -15.40 16.13
C PRO A 386 -15.88 -16.83 16.68
N GLU A 387 -14.75 -17.51 16.43
CA GLU A 387 -14.49 -18.80 17.08
C GLU A 387 -14.38 -18.55 18.58
N GLU A 388 -15.22 -19.23 19.36
CA GLU A 388 -15.10 -19.23 20.82
C GLU A 388 -13.71 -19.76 21.19
N SER A 389 -12.94 -18.98 21.94
CA SER A 389 -11.67 -19.45 22.51
C SER A 389 -11.96 -20.63 23.43
N LYS A 390 -11.62 -21.83 22.96
CA LYS A 390 -11.68 -23.06 23.76
C LYS A 390 -10.68 -23.04 24.91
#